data_eef8722c2fcc16c10d736427af1f79b8
#
_entry.id   eef8722c2fcc16c10d736427af1f79b8
#
_cell.length_a   1.000
_cell.length_b   1.000
_cell.length_c   1.000
_cell.angle_alpha   90.00
_cell.angle_beta   90.00
_cell.angle_gamma   90.00
#
_symmetry.space_group_name_H-M   'P 1'
#
loop_
_entity.id
_entity.type
_entity.pdbx_description
1 polymer ?
#
loop_
_entity_poly.entity_id
_entity_poly.type
_entity_poly.pdbx_seq_one_letter_code
_entity_poly.pdbx_strand_id
1 'polypeptide(L)'
;MDFKDYSWTEPVSDYKSKYPYNQVMETESGHIVEYDDTPGAERIHIAHRNGSFTEWYPDGDRVEKITKDKYTIVMKDDHLYVMGKCLITVQGDAEIYV
;
A
#
# COMPACT_ATOMS: atom_id res chain seq x y z
N MET A 1 -26.58 -8.92 -1.45
CA MET A 1 -25.45 -8.44 -2.29
C MET A 1 -25.03 -9.55 -3.25
N ASP A 2 -24.94 -9.24 -4.52
CA ASP A 2 -24.45 -10.19 -5.51
C ASP A 2 -22.94 -9.96 -5.70
N PHE A 3 -22.13 -10.91 -5.23
CA PHE A 3 -20.68 -10.83 -5.29
C PHE A 3 -20.12 -10.88 -6.72
N LYS A 4 -20.91 -11.34 -7.69
CA LYS A 4 -20.50 -11.42 -9.09
C LYS A 4 -20.31 -10.03 -9.71
N ASP A 5 -21.04 -9.04 -9.22
CA ASP A 5 -20.98 -7.67 -9.74
C ASP A 5 -19.95 -6.80 -9.03
N TYR A 6 -19.26 -7.36 -8.01
CA TYR A 6 -18.25 -6.63 -7.27
C TYR A 6 -16.88 -6.86 -7.89
N SER A 7 -16.19 -5.78 -8.24
CA SER A 7 -14.83 -5.83 -8.76
C SER A 7 -13.91 -4.99 -7.89
N TRP A 8 -12.73 -5.51 -7.64
CA TRP A 8 -11.65 -4.78 -6.96
C TRP A 8 -10.80 -4.08 -8.01
N THR A 9 -10.55 -2.78 -7.80
CA THR A 9 -9.65 -2.01 -8.65
C THR A 9 -8.45 -1.58 -7.82
N GLU A 10 -7.25 -2.01 -8.22
CA GLU A 10 -6.01 -1.58 -7.59
C GLU A 10 -5.76 -0.10 -7.93
N PRO A 11 -5.49 0.76 -6.92
CA PRO A 11 -5.16 2.14 -7.21
C PRO A 11 -3.90 2.26 -8.06
N VAL A 12 -3.91 3.18 -9.02
CA VAL A 12 -2.75 3.46 -9.87
C VAL A 12 -1.88 4.49 -9.19
N SER A 13 -0.56 4.28 -9.22
CA SER A 13 0.38 5.22 -8.63
C SER A 13 0.35 6.57 -9.37
N ASP A 14 0.35 7.67 -8.59
CA ASP A 14 0.41 9.04 -9.09
C ASP A 14 1.84 9.49 -9.35
N TYR A 15 2.70 8.61 -9.83
CA TYR A 15 4.09 8.89 -10.09
C TYR A 15 4.25 9.98 -11.15
N LYS A 16 4.75 11.15 -10.74
CA LYS A 16 5.05 12.28 -11.62
C LYS A 16 6.35 12.95 -11.21
N SER A 17 7.33 12.16 -10.81
CA SER A 17 8.59 12.65 -10.28
C SER A 17 9.37 13.48 -11.28
N LYS A 18 10.00 14.56 -10.79
CA LYS A 18 10.86 15.44 -11.58
C LYS A 18 12.22 15.55 -10.91
N TYR A 19 13.27 15.25 -11.67
CA TYR A 19 14.63 15.48 -11.20
C TYR A 19 14.86 17.00 -10.99
N PRO A 20 15.52 17.47 -9.93
CA PRO A 20 16.23 16.69 -8.91
C PRO A 20 15.43 16.45 -7.62
N TYR A 21 14.13 16.53 -7.62
CA TYR A 21 13.30 16.49 -6.41
C TYR A 21 13.17 15.10 -5.81
N ASN A 22 13.28 14.03 -6.61
CA ASN A 22 13.18 12.68 -6.10
C ASN A 22 14.54 12.16 -5.62
N GLN A 23 14.53 11.50 -4.46
CA GLN A 23 15.69 10.84 -3.86
C GLN A 23 15.41 9.34 -3.79
N VAL A 24 16.18 8.55 -4.52
CA VAL A 24 15.98 7.10 -4.60
C VAL A 24 17.22 6.40 -4.05
N MET A 25 16.99 5.47 -3.12
CA MET A 25 18.00 4.52 -2.69
C MET A 25 17.59 3.15 -3.23
N GLU A 26 18.46 2.54 -4.02
CA GLU A 26 18.25 1.18 -4.53
C GLU A 26 19.38 0.29 -4.07
N THR A 27 19.04 -0.87 -3.48
CA THR A 27 20.05 -1.84 -3.07
C THR A 27 20.44 -2.74 -4.23
N GLU A 28 21.56 -3.44 -4.10
CA GLU A 28 22.05 -4.34 -5.14
C GLU A 28 21.02 -5.41 -5.52
N SER A 29 20.23 -5.88 -4.54
CA SER A 29 19.22 -6.91 -4.76
C SER A 29 17.90 -6.36 -5.32
N GLY A 30 17.73 -5.03 -5.42
CA GLY A 30 16.56 -4.41 -6.01
C GLY A 30 15.51 -3.88 -5.02
N HIS A 31 15.85 -3.73 -3.74
CA HIS A 31 14.97 -3.00 -2.80
C HIS A 31 15.05 -1.51 -3.07
N ILE A 32 13.94 -0.80 -2.95
CA ILE A 32 13.84 0.63 -3.29
C ILE A 32 13.21 1.39 -2.13
N VAL A 33 13.81 2.52 -1.76
CA VAL A 33 13.18 3.55 -0.94
C VAL A 33 13.25 4.85 -1.71
N GLU A 34 12.11 5.48 -1.95
CA GLU A 34 12.03 6.74 -2.67
C GLU A 34 11.32 7.80 -1.84
N TYR A 35 11.98 8.95 -1.67
CA TYR A 35 11.38 10.17 -1.17
C TYR A 35 11.24 11.13 -2.34
N ASP A 36 10.03 11.50 -2.68
CA ASP A 36 9.71 12.33 -3.84
C ASP A 36 9.16 13.66 -3.34
N ASP A 37 9.97 14.72 -3.45
CA ASP A 37 9.61 16.07 -3.06
C ASP A 37 9.18 16.93 -4.24
N THR A 38 8.84 16.32 -5.38
CA THR A 38 8.35 17.06 -6.55
C THR A 38 7.14 17.91 -6.16
N PRO A 39 7.19 19.25 -6.32
CA PRO A 39 6.09 20.12 -5.90
C PRO A 39 4.74 19.70 -6.54
N GLY A 40 3.74 19.49 -5.68
CA GLY A 40 2.40 19.05 -6.11
C GLY A 40 2.30 17.55 -6.42
N ALA A 41 3.38 16.79 -6.28
CA ALA A 41 3.41 15.35 -6.55
C ALA A 41 4.28 14.59 -5.52
N GLU A 42 4.31 15.08 -4.28
CA GLU A 42 5.11 14.52 -3.20
C GLU A 42 4.63 13.10 -2.86
N ARG A 43 5.55 12.14 -2.81
CA ARG A 43 5.27 10.72 -2.53
C ARG A 43 6.36 10.10 -1.67
N ILE A 44 6.01 9.02 -1.00
CA ILE A 44 6.97 8.11 -0.36
C ILE A 44 6.67 6.71 -0.86
N HIS A 45 7.69 5.99 -1.33
CA HIS A 45 7.54 4.64 -1.85
C HIS A 45 8.62 3.72 -1.28
N ILE A 46 8.22 2.62 -0.67
CA ILE A 46 9.13 1.64 -0.09
C ILE A 46 8.76 0.27 -0.66
N ALA A 47 9.70 -0.36 -1.38
CA ALA A 47 9.43 -1.59 -2.11
C ALA A 47 10.47 -2.67 -1.81
N HIS A 48 9.98 -3.88 -1.65
CA HIS A 48 10.79 -5.09 -1.65
C HIS A 48 11.00 -5.56 -3.09
N ARG A 49 12.14 -6.16 -3.38
CA ARG A 49 12.51 -6.59 -4.74
C ARG A 49 11.48 -7.50 -5.42
N ASN A 50 10.68 -8.24 -4.66
CA ASN A 50 9.68 -9.17 -5.22
C ASN A 50 8.33 -8.52 -5.51
N GLY A 51 8.22 -7.18 -5.36
CA GLY A 51 7.04 -6.43 -5.73
C GLY A 51 6.12 -6.02 -4.60
N SER A 52 6.34 -6.48 -3.37
CA SER A 52 5.60 -5.98 -2.20
C SER A 52 6.04 -4.54 -1.92
N PHE A 53 5.08 -3.64 -1.65
CA PHE A 53 5.42 -2.24 -1.41
C PHE A 53 4.40 -1.54 -0.52
N THR A 54 4.80 -0.40 0.01
CA THR A 54 3.95 0.60 0.65
C THR A 54 4.21 1.95 -0.02
N GLU A 55 3.16 2.64 -0.43
CA GLU A 55 3.29 3.96 -1.05
C GLU A 55 2.31 4.95 -0.44
N TRP A 56 2.80 6.14 -0.07
CA TRP A 56 1.97 7.28 0.29
C TRP A 56 1.88 8.21 -0.92
N TYR A 57 0.64 8.53 -1.31
CA TYR A 57 0.34 9.36 -2.48
C TYR A 57 0.33 10.84 -2.10
N PRO A 58 0.39 11.76 -3.10
CA PRO A 58 0.42 13.20 -2.82
C PRO A 58 -0.76 13.71 -2.01
N ASP A 59 -1.93 13.09 -2.13
CA ASP A 59 -3.15 13.48 -1.41
C ASP A 59 -3.24 12.87 -0.01
N GLY A 60 -2.30 12.02 0.37
CA GLY A 60 -2.26 11.36 1.67
C GLY A 60 -2.80 9.93 1.67
N ASP A 61 -3.30 9.43 0.55
CA ASP A 61 -3.69 8.03 0.44
C ASP A 61 -2.49 7.12 0.66
N ARG A 62 -2.71 5.99 1.31
CA ARG A 62 -1.69 4.97 1.48
C ARG A 62 -2.14 3.66 0.87
N VAL A 63 -1.30 3.08 0.01
CA VAL A 63 -1.52 1.78 -0.61
C VAL A 63 -0.46 0.81 -0.14
N GLU A 64 -0.89 -0.38 0.29
CA GLU A 64 0.00 -1.46 0.67
C GLU A 64 -0.34 -2.68 -0.17
N LYS A 65 0.69 -3.26 -0.82
CA LYS A 65 0.54 -4.45 -1.64
C LYS A 65 1.50 -5.53 -1.14
N ILE A 66 0.95 -6.69 -0.80
CA ILE A 66 1.71 -7.86 -0.38
C ILE A 66 1.55 -8.93 -1.46
N THR A 67 2.66 -9.36 -2.06
CA THR A 67 2.62 -10.30 -3.19
C THR A 67 2.48 -11.76 -2.77
N LYS A 68 2.61 -12.02 -1.46
CA LYS A 68 2.45 -13.35 -0.89
C LYS A 68 1.59 -13.29 0.35
N ASP A 69 1.98 -13.95 1.42
CA ASP A 69 1.20 -13.97 2.66
C ASP A 69 1.53 -12.77 3.54
N LYS A 70 0.54 -12.25 4.22
CA LYS A 70 0.72 -11.19 5.21
C LYS A 70 0.38 -11.71 6.60
N TYR A 71 1.28 -11.49 7.55
CA TYR A 71 1.07 -11.83 8.96
C TYR A 71 1.13 -10.55 9.79
N THR A 72 0.08 -10.34 10.59
CA THR A 72 0.04 -9.22 11.55
C THR A 72 -0.10 -9.81 12.94
N ILE A 73 0.85 -9.55 13.81
CA ILE A 73 0.88 -10.07 15.18
C ILE A 73 0.86 -8.89 16.14
N VAL A 74 -0.14 -8.85 17.01
CA VAL A 74 -0.29 -7.81 18.03
C VAL A 74 -0.24 -8.49 19.39
N MET A 75 0.81 -8.20 20.18
CA MET A 75 1.06 -8.87 21.46
C MET A 75 0.17 -8.37 22.60
N LYS A 76 -0.53 -7.28 22.39
CA LYS A 76 -1.46 -6.73 23.37
C LYS A 76 -2.79 -6.44 22.70
N ASP A 77 -3.28 -5.20 22.77
CA ASP A 77 -4.57 -4.82 22.22
C ASP A 77 -4.40 -4.29 20.80
N ASP A 78 -5.32 -4.64 19.92
CA ASP A 78 -5.38 -4.08 18.57
C ASP A 78 -6.60 -3.16 18.49
N HIS A 79 -6.37 -1.89 18.12
CA HIS A 79 -7.41 -0.87 18.00
C HIS A 79 -7.46 -0.40 16.55
N LEU A 80 -8.60 -0.59 15.89
CA LEU A 80 -8.83 -0.09 14.55
C LEU A 80 -9.99 0.92 14.60
N TYR A 81 -9.76 2.14 14.13
CA TYR A 81 -10.77 3.18 14.05
C TYR A 81 -10.86 3.73 12.63
N VAL A 82 -12.01 3.58 12.00
CA VAL A 82 -12.29 4.04 10.63
C VAL A 82 -13.44 5.03 10.69
N MET A 83 -13.18 6.30 10.35
CA MET A 83 -14.20 7.35 10.42
C MET A 83 -15.25 7.26 9.30
N GLY A 84 -14.89 6.66 8.17
CA GLY A 84 -15.80 6.43 7.06
C GLY A 84 -16.21 4.97 6.94
N LYS A 85 -16.30 4.48 5.73
CA LYS A 85 -16.61 3.09 5.45
C LYS A 85 -15.37 2.21 5.59
N CYS A 86 -15.55 0.99 6.10
CA CYS A 86 -14.53 -0.05 6.04
C CYS A 86 -14.98 -1.09 5.02
N LEU A 87 -14.20 -1.28 3.95
CA LEU A 87 -14.50 -2.21 2.86
C LEU A 87 -13.51 -3.37 2.92
N ILE A 88 -14.03 -4.58 3.08
CA ILE A 88 -13.22 -5.80 3.13
C ILE A 88 -13.73 -6.74 2.04
N THR A 89 -12.83 -7.11 1.11
CA THR A 89 -13.14 -8.06 0.04
C THR A 89 -12.22 -9.25 0.14
N VAL A 90 -12.81 -10.45 0.21
CA VAL A 90 -12.07 -11.71 0.27
C VAL A 90 -12.57 -12.60 -0.87
N GLN A 91 -11.70 -12.96 -1.81
CA GLN A 91 -12.07 -13.85 -2.92
C GLN A 91 -12.15 -15.31 -2.50
N GLY A 92 -11.35 -15.69 -1.51
CA GLY A 92 -11.38 -17.03 -0.94
C GLY A 92 -12.26 -17.09 0.30
N ASP A 93 -11.85 -17.91 1.27
CA ASP A 93 -12.56 -18.07 2.53
C ASP A 93 -12.06 -17.08 3.56
N ALA A 94 -12.97 -16.58 4.41
CA ALA A 94 -12.63 -15.75 5.56
C ALA A 94 -12.95 -16.52 6.83
N GLU A 95 -11.98 -16.56 7.76
CA GLU A 95 -12.12 -17.26 9.04
C GLU A 95 -11.74 -16.33 10.18
N ILE A 96 -12.56 -16.31 11.22
CA ILE A 96 -12.31 -15.55 12.45
C ILE A 96 -12.43 -16.49 13.62
N TYR A 97 -11.35 -16.68 14.37
CA TYR A 97 -11.34 -17.50 15.57
C TYR A 97 -11.25 -16.61 16.80
N VAL A 98 -12.06 -16.87 17.77
CA VAL A 98 -12.12 -16.11 19.03
C VAL A 98 -11.76 -17.00 20.21
#